data_bbe09f48f99fc8a32bfc7da2974cfc9c
#
_entry.id   bbe09f48f99fc8a32bfc7da2974cfc9c
#
_cell.length_a   1.000
_cell.length_b   1.000
_cell.length_c   1.000
_cell.angle_alpha   90.00
_cell.angle_beta   90.00
_cell.angle_gamma   90.00
#
_symmetry.space_group_name_H-M   'P 1'
#
loop_
_entity.id
_entity.type
_entity.pdbx_description
1 polymer ?
#
loop_
_entity_poly.entity_id
_entity_poly.type
_entity_poly.pdbx_seq_one_letter_code
_entity_poly.pdbx_strand_id
1 'polypeptide(L)'
;LGVSCSADRNIKGKITKDGIFVEQLEVNPKQFLPETAPHLEPAVEIDLNQPMADILKKLSQYPIKTRLKLNGTLIVARDIAHAKIKELLDAGKPMPEYFKNHPIYYAGPAKTPEGMASGSFGPTTAGRMDVYVDEFQKNGGSMVMLAKGNRYKEVKEACQKYGGFYLGSIGGPAAILAKENILSVEIVDFEELGMEAVRKITIKDFPAFIITDDKGNDFFENL
;
A
#
# COMPACT_ATOMS: atom_id res chain seq x y z
N LEU A 1 31.63 -0.99 1.46
CA LEU A 1 30.41 -0.90 0.68
C LEU A 1 29.25 -1.30 1.57
N GLY A 2 28.26 -0.45 1.67
CA GLY A 2 27.00 -0.73 2.38
C GLY A 2 25.84 -0.72 1.38
N VAL A 3 24.96 -1.69 1.47
CA VAL A 3 23.69 -1.73 0.72
C VAL A 3 22.57 -1.83 1.75
N SER A 4 21.64 -0.90 1.73
CA SER A 4 20.51 -0.87 2.63
C SER A 4 19.18 -0.77 1.90
N CYS A 5 18.13 -1.16 2.58
CA CYS A 5 16.75 -1.09 2.08
C CYS A 5 15.90 -0.41 3.16
N SER A 6 14.78 0.20 2.78
CA SER A 6 13.82 0.78 3.72
C SER A 6 13.25 -0.22 4.76
N ALA A 7 13.45 -1.53 4.51
CA ALA A 7 13.13 -2.60 5.46
C ALA A 7 14.30 -2.97 6.37
N ASP A 8 15.32 -2.10 6.49
CA ASP A 8 16.55 -2.31 7.26
C ASP A 8 17.30 -3.62 6.91
N ARG A 9 17.26 -3.98 5.63
CA ARG A 9 18.00 -5.13 5.11
C ARG A 9 19.37 -4.67 4.68
N ASN A 10 20.38 -4.95 5.47
CA ASN A 10 21.77 -4.60 5.20
C ASN A 10 22.69 -5.74 5.62
N ILE A 11 23.90 -5.75 5.07
CA ILE A 11 24.99 -6.62 5.46
C ILE A 11 26.30 -5.86 5.30
N LYS A 12 27.20 -5.98 6.28
CA LYS A 12 28.54 -5.43 6.18
C LYS A 12 29.42 -6.43 5.44
N GLY A 13 30.12 -5.93 4.44
CA GLY A 13 31.07 -6.70 3.65
C GLY A 13 32.36 -5.95 3.42
N LYS A 14 33.45 -6.69 3.27
CA LYS A 14 34.78 -6.17 2.93
C LYS A 14 35.35 -6.95 1.76
N ILE A 15 35.79 -6.24 0.73
CA ILE A 15 36.46 -6.82 -0.44
C ILE A 15 37.92 -6.42 -0.36
N THR A 16 38.84 -7.39 -0.40
CA THR A 16 40.29 -7.19 -0.39
C THR A 16 40.91 -8.01 -1.50
N LYS A 17 42.23 -7.87 -1.69
CA LYS A 17 42.99 -8.73 -2.59
C LYS A 17 42.97 -10.23 -2.20
N ASP A 18 42.67 -10.51 -0.93
CA ASP A 18 42.68 -11.85 -0.36
C ASP A 18 41.30 -12.52 -0.40
N GLY A 19 40.24 -11.79 -0.79
CA GLY A 19 38.90 -12.33 -0.94
C GLY A 19 37.77 -11.38 -0.54
N ILE A 20 36.57 -11.96 -0.49
CA ILE A 20 35.33 -11.30 -0.07
C ILE A 20 34.95 -11.81 1.32
N PHE A 21 34.80 -10.89 2.23
CA PHE A 21 34.43 -11.18 3.63
C PHE A 21 33.08 -10.51 3.90
N VAL A 22 32.15 -11.22 4.50
CA VAL A 22 30.86 -10.71 4.94
C VAL A 22 30.73 -10.86 6.47
N GLU A 23 29.99 -9.95 7.08
CA GLU A 23 29.63 -10.06 8.49
C GLU A 23 28.92 -11.41 8.71
N GLN A 24 29.19 -12.04 9.84
CA GLN A 24 28.53 -13.32 10.17
C GLN A 24 27.01 -13.13 10.22
N LEU A 25 26.33 -13.95 9.43
CA LEU A 25 24.87 -13.98 9.46
C LEU A 25 24.38 -14.82 10.64
N GLU A 26 23.21 -14.46 11.14
CA GLU A 26 22.52 -15.30 12.12
C GLU A 26 22.16 -16.65 11.49
N VAL A 27 22.67 -17.72 12.06
CA VAL A 27 22.47 -19.09 11.56
C VAL A 27 21.23 -19.76 12.14
N ASN A 28 20.67 -19.22 13.21
CA ASN A 28 19.47 -19.73 13.87
C ASN A 28 18.46 -18.61 14.15
N PRO A 29 17.88 -17.95 13.10
CA PRO A 29 16.95 -16.85 13.31
C PRO A 29 15.69 -17.25 14.07
N LYS A 30 15.36 -18.54 14.12
CA LYS A 30 14.19 -19.05 14.85
C LYS A 30 14.26 -18.80 16.34
N GLN A 31 15.45 -18.63 16.92
CA GLN A 31 15.63 -18.32 18.34
C GLN A 31 15.02 -16.99 18.77
N PHE A 32 14.79 -16.07 17.81
CA PHE A 32 14.16 -14.76 18.05
C PHE A 32 12.63 -14.79 17.85
N LEU A 33 12.08 -15.91 17.42
CA LEU A 33 10.63 -16.05 17.32
C LEU A 33 10.06 -16.37 18.71
N PRO A 34 8.88 -15.84 19.05
CA PRO A 34 8.20 -16.23 20.29
C PRO A 34 7.91 -17.73 20.26
N GLU A 35 8.04 -18.40 21.41
CA GLU A 35 7.76 -19.85 21.56
C GLU A 35 6.32 -20.20 21.19
N THR A 36 5.40 -19.27 21.42
CA THR A 36 3.98 -19.42 21.05
C THR A 36 3.63 -18.38 19.99
N ALA A 37 2.89 -18.83 18.96
CA ALA A 37 2.33 -17.88 18.00
C ALA A 37 1.43 -16.86 18.74
N PRO A 38 1.59 -15.55 18.50
CA PRO A 38 0.75 -14.56 19.14
C PRO A 38 -0.72 -14.85 18.78
N HIS A 39 -1.61 -14.77 19.78
CA HIS A 39 -3.04 -14.82 19.53
C HIS A 39 -3.41 -13.58 18.75
N LEU A 40 -3.71 -13.76 17.46
CA LEU A 40 -4.12 -12.66 16.58
C LEU A 40 -5.66 -12.64 16.53
N GLU A 41 -6.23 -11.48 16.84
CA GLU A 41 -7.67 -11.26 16.61
C GLU A 41 -8.03 -11.59 15.15
N PRO A 42 -9.23 -12.16 14.91
CA PRO A 42 -9.71 -12.39 13.55
C PRO A 42 -9.67 -11.12 12.71
N ALA A 43 -9.27 -11.24 11.45
CA ALA A 43 -9.28 -10.10 10.54
C ALA A 43 -10.72 -9.72 10.16
N VAL A 44 -11.01 -8.43 10.11
CA VAL A 44 -12.31 -7.91 9.68
C VAL A 44 -12.40 -7.95 8.17
N GLU A 45 -13.45 -8.53 7.63
CA GLU A 45 -13.71 -8.55 6.20
C GLU A 45 -14.30 -7.22 5.72
N ILE A 46 -13.69 -6.66 4.67
CA ILE A 46 -14.13 -5.43 4.00
C ILE A 46 -14.38 -5.75 2.52
N ASP A 47 -15.62 -5.57 2.10
CA ASP A 47 -16.01 -5.65 0.68
C ASP A 47 -15.81 -4.28 0.02
N LEU A 48 -14.83 -4.22 -0.89
CA LEU A 48 -14.46 -3.02 -1.63
C LEU A 48 -15.34 -2.74 -2.87
N ASN A 49 -16.31 -3.61 -3.16
CA ASN A 49 -17.28 -3.41 -4.23
C ASN A 49 -18.51 -2.60 -3.76
N GLN A 50 -18.58 -2.29 -2.45
CA GLN A 50 -19.59 -1.38 -1.91
C GLN A 50 -19.31 0.07 -2.30
N PRO A 51 -20.30 0.97 -2.28
CA PRO A 51 -20.09 2.40 -2.42
C PRO A 51 -19.03 2.91 -1.44
N MET A 52 -18.18 3.86 -1.85
CA MET A 52 -17.09 4.39 -1.01
C MET A 52 -17.60 4.87 0.36
N ALA A 53 -18.77 5.50 0.41
CA ALA A 53 -19.38 5.96 1.67
C ALA A 53 -19.64 4.80 2.66
N ASP A 54 -20.03 3.63 2.17
CA ASP A 54 -20.29 2.46 3.01
C ASP A 54 -18.98 1.81 3.46
N ILE A 55 -17.95 1.80 2.61
CA ILE A 55 -16.58 1.36 2.97
C ILE A 55 -16.04 2.23 4.10
N LEU A 56 -16.09 3.56 3.95
CA LEU A 56 -15.64 4.51 4.97
C LEU A 56 -16.39 4.33 6.29
N LYS A 57 -17.72 4.24 6.23
CA LYS A 57 -18.57 3.98 7.41
C LYS A 57 -18.21 2.67 8.11
N LYS A 58 -17.89 1.64 7.35
CA LYS A 58 -17.44 0.35 7.90
C LYS A 58 -16.09 0.47 8.57
N LEU A 59 -15.09 1.08 7.92
CA LEU A 59 -13.75 1.28 8.47
C LEU A 59 -13.78 2.13 9.75
N SER A 60 -14.61 3.17 9.81
CA SER A 60 -14.75 4.05 10.97
C SER A 60 -15.22 3.36 12.26
N GLN A 61 -15.74 2.13 12.17
CA GLN A 61 -16.13 1.34 13.34
C GLN A 61 -14.95 0.70 14.07
N TYR A 62 -13.77 0.68 13.44
CA TYR A 62 -12.61 -0.06 13.94
C TYR A 62 -11.45 0.89 14.26
N PRO A 63 -10.69 0.64 15.35
CA PRO A 63 -9.52 1.43 15.69
C PRO A 63 -8.34 1.12 14.76
N ILE A 64 -7.31 1.99 14.82
CA ILE A 64 -6.00 1.69 14.25
C ILE A 64 -5.47 0.34 14.76
N LYS A 65 -4.59 -0.31 13.99
CA LYS A 65 -4.06 -1.67 14.21
C LYS A 65 -5.04 -2.81 13.90
N THR A 66 -6.32 -2.52 13.66
CA THR A 66 -7.27 -3.57 13.26
C THR A 66 -6.80 -4.24 11.98
N ARG A 67 -6.72 -5.57 12.01
CA ARG A 67 -6.38 -6.40 10.86
C ARG A 67 -7.58 -6.52 9.94
N LEU A 68 -7.33 -6.36 8.66
CA LEU A 68 -8.35 -6.37 7.61
C LEU A 68 -8.07 -7.49 6.60
N LYS A 69 -9.16 -7.98 6.02
CA LYS A 69 -9.22 -8.86 4.87
C LYS A 69 -9.99 -8.15 3.78
N LEU A 70 -9.29 -7.66 2.77
CA LEU A 70 -9.91 -6.87 1.71
C LEU A 70 -10.33 -7.78 0.56
N ASN A 71 -11.55 -7.60 0.07
CA ASN A 71 -12.12 -8.32 -1.06
C ASN A 71 -12.75 -7.34 -2.05
N GLY A 72 -12.52 -7.51 -3.35
CA GLY A 72 -13.12 -6.67 -4.39
C GLY A 72 -12.10 -5.89 -5.22
N THR A 73 -12.44 -4.67 -5.59
CA THR A 73 -11.68 -3.86 -6.55
C THR A 73 -10.78 -2.84 -5.88
N LEU A 74 -9.53 -2.76 -6.35
CA LEU A 74 -8.59 -1.67 -6.06
C LEU A 74 -8.15 -0.99 -7.34
N ILE A 75 -7.91 0.30 -7.27
CA ILE A 75 -7.18 1.05 -8.30
C ILE A 75 -5.71 1.14 -7.87
N VAL A 76 -4.82 0.77 -8.77
CA VAL A 76 -3.38 0.85 -8.58
C VAL A 76 -2.85 2.09 -9.25
N ALA A 77 -2.24 2.97 -8.47
CA ALA A 77 -1.61 4.18 -8.98
C ALA A 77 -0.50 4.63 -8.02
N ARG A 78 0.57 5.19 -8.56
CA ARG A 78 1.65 5.75 -7.77
C ARG A 78 2.24 7.00 -8.43
N ASP A 79 3.49 7.31 -8.22
CA ASP A 79 4.16 8.60 -8.48
C ASP A 79 3.69 9.35 -9.74
N ILE A 80 3.97 8.80 -10.94
CA ILE A 80 3.69 9.51 -12.20
C ILE A 80 2.19 9.60 -12.45
N ALA A 81 1.43 8.55 -12.14
CA ALA A 81 -0.02 8.59 -12.27
C ALA A 81 -0.65 9.66 -11.36
N HIS A 82 -0.19 9.81 -10.10
CA HIS A 82 -0.65 10.88 -9.22
C HIS A 82 -0.29 12.27 -9.77
N ALA A 83 0.93 12.46 -10.31
CA ALA A 83 1.31 13.72 -10.94
C ALA A 83 0.39 14.04 -12.13
N LYS A 84 0.08 13.06 -12.99
CA LYS A 84 -0.84 13.24 -14.11
C LYS A 84 -2.26 13.61 -13.68
N ILE A 85 -2.78 12.99 -12.63
CA ILE A 85 -4.09 13.34 -12.08
C ILE A 85 -4.07 14.75 -11.50
N LYS A 86 -2.99 15.14 -10.82
CA LYS A 86 -2.79 16.52 -10.35
C LYS A 86 -2.82 17.52 -11.52
N GLU A 87 -2.11 17.26 -12.63
CA GLU A 87 -2.16 18.08 -13.84
C GLU A 87 -3.60 18.23 -14.38
N LEU A 88 -4.42 17.18 -14.32
CA LEU A 88 -5.84 17.24 -14.72
C LEU A 88 -6.63 18.19 -13.80
N LEU A 89 -6.44 18.08 -12.48
CA LEU A 89 -7.10 18.97 -11.51
C LEU A 89 -6.68 20.43 -11.69
N ASP A 90 -5.37 20.68 -11.90
CA ASP A 90 -4.85 22.02 -12.16
C ASP A 90 -5.43 22.63 -13.45
N ALA A 91 -5.73 21.79 -14.44
CA ALA A 91 -6.42 22.20 -15.66
C ALA A 91 -7.96 22.34 -15.50
N GLY A 92 -8.47 22.28 -14.26
CA GLY A 92 -9.91 22.41 -13.95
C GLY A 92 -10.75 21.19 -14.33
N LYS A 93 -10.13 20.04 -14.63
CA LYS A 93 -10.86 18.80 -14.89
C LYS A 93 -11.27 18.12 -13.58
N PRO A 94 -12.37 17.38 -13.53
CA PRO A 94 -12.80 16.69 -12.34
C PRO A 94 -11.85 15.54 -11.98
N MET A 95 -11.85 15.15 -10.69
CA MET A 95 -11.21 13.92 -10.22
C MET A 95 -11.75 12.72 -11.01
N PRO A 96 -10.91 11.83 -11.55
CA PRO A 96 -11.37 10.64 -12.25
C PRO A 96 -12.28 9.76 -11.38
N GLU A 97 -13.35 9.23 -11.97
CA GLU A 97 -14.35 8.44 -11.25
C GLU A 97 -13.75 7.18 -10.59
N TYR A 98 -12.76 6.56 -11.21
CA TYR A 98 -12.09 5.41 -10.62
C TYR A 98 -11.32 5.76 -9.34
N PHE A 99 -10.83 7.01 -9.18
CA PHE A 99 -10.22 7.50 -7.94
C PHE A 99 -11.22 7.85 -6.85
N LYS A 100 -12.46 8.19 -7.22
CA LYS A 100 -13.55 8.45 -6.26
C LYS A 100 -14.18 7.15 -5.74
N ASN A 101 -14.36 6.20 -6.66
CA ASN A 101 -15.20 5.03 -6.41
C ASN A 101 -14.44 3.84 -5.82
N HIS A 102 -13.10 3.87 -5.80
CA HIS A 102 -12.29 2.73 -5.34
C HIS A 102 -11.15 3.17 -4.42
N PRO A 103 -10.74 2.30 -3.48
CA PRO A 103 -9.49 2.49 -2.75
C PRO A 103 -8.29 2.47 -3.68
N ILE A 104 -7.25 3.24 -3.34
CA ILE A 104 -6.05 3.39 -4.16
C ILE A 104 -4.90 2.60 -3.54
N TYR A 105 -4.36 1.64 -4.28
CA TYR A 105 -3.20 0.86 -3.91
C TYR A 105 -1.93 1.44 -4.54
N TYR A 106 -1.02 1.92 -3.72
CA TYR A 106 0.26 2.46 -4.16
C TYR A 106 1.21 1.31 -4.45
N ALA A 107 1.23 0.87 -5.68
CA ALA A 107 2.00 -0.28 -6.13
C ALA A 107 2.31 -0.20 -7.63
N GLY A 108 3.19 -1.09 -8.08
CA GLY A 108 3.46 -1.30 -9.49
C GLY A 108 3.92 -2.74 -9.70
N PRO A 109 3.34 -3.46 -10.65
CA PRO A 109 3.66 -4.86 -10.90
C PRO A 109 5.06 -5.01 -11.49
N ALA A 110 5.75 -6.09 -11.14
CA ALA A 110 6.84 -6.60 -11.95
C ALA A 110 6.30 -7.23 -13.24
N LYS A 111 7.21 -7.53 -14.19
CA LYS A 111 6.84 -8.23 -15.44
C LYS A 111 6.07 -9.51 -15.11
N THR A 112 4.93 -9.68 -15.76
CA THR A 112 4.05 -10.83 -15.54
C THR A 112 4.68 -12.10 -16.13
N PRO A 113 4.89 -13.16 -15.34
CA PRO A 113 5.27 -14.46 -15.85
C PRO A 113 4.13 -15.10 -16.67
N GLU A 114 4.48 -15.99 -17.59
CA GLU A 114 3.51 -16.73 -18.39
C GLU A 114 2.54 -17.53 -17.49
N GLY A 115 1.25 -17.47 -17.81
CA GLY A 115 0.19 -18.17 -17.07
C GLY A 115 -0.19 -17.58 -15.71
N MET A 116 0.37 -16.41 -15.31
CA MET A 116 0.02 -15.72 -14.08
C MET A 116 -0.80 -14.45 -14.34
N ALA A 117 -1.63 -14.06 -13.38
CA ALA A 117 -2.39 -12.80 -13.45
C ALA A 117 -1.46 -11.57 -13.35
N SER A 118 -0.35 -11.70 -12.62
CA SER A 118 0.62 -10.62 -12.40
C SER A 118 1.98 -11.17 -12.00
N GLY A 119 3.05 -10.38 -12.21
CA GLY A 119 4.32 -10.55 -11.51
C GLY A 119 4.21 -10.07 -10.06
N SER A 120 5.31 -10.07 -9.31
CA SER A 120 5.34 -9.55 -7.92
C SER A 120 4.68 -8.18 -7.84
N PHE A 121 3.72 -8.02 -6.91
CA PHE A 121 2.87 -6.85 -6.82
C PHE A 121 2.69 -6.42 -5.36
N GLY A 122 3.75 -5.88 -4.79
CA GLY A 122 3.75 -5.40 -3.42
C GLY A 122 3.58 -3.89 -3.30
N PRO A 123 3.22 -3.40 -2.09
CA PRO A 123 3.05 -1.99 -1.83
C PRO A 123 4.37 -1.23 -1.97
N THR A 124 4.30 -0.01 -2.49
CA THR A 124 5.41 0.96 -2.47
C THR A 124 5.35 1.84 -1.23
N THR A 125 6.41 2.61 -0.99
CA THR A 125 6.50 3.58 0.11
C THR A 125 5.48 4.71 -0.10
N ALA A 126 4.61 4.90 0.88
CA ALA A 126 3.48 5.81 0.79
C ALA A 126 3.85 7.29 0.74
N GLY A 127 4.87 7.71 1.50
CA GLY A 127 5.24 9.13 1.69
C GLY A 127 5.54 9.91 0.41
N ARG A 128 5.82 9.22 -0.70
CA ARG A 128 6.02 9.89 -2.00
C ARG A 128 4.75 10.50 -2.58
N MET A 129 3.58 10.01 -2.18
CA MET A 129 2.28 10.51 -2.62
C MET A 129 1.64 11.49 -1.63
N ASP A 130 2.28 11.79 -0.50
CA ASP A 130 1.71 12.62 0.57
C ASP A 130 1.29 14.01 0.09
N VAL A 131 2.06 14.60 -0.80
CA VAL A 131 1.81 15.94 -1.37
C VAL A 131 0.49 16.05 -2.15
N TYR A 132 -0.11 14.93 -2.56
CA TYR A 132 -1.35 14.91 -3.33
C TYR A 132 -2.59 14.70 -2.45
N VAL A 133 -2.44 14.19 -1.22
CA VAL A 133 -3.55 13.60 -0.46
C VAL A 133 -4.61 14.63 -0.08
N ASP A 134 -4.24 15.80 0.46
CA ASP A 134 -5.22 16.82 0.86
C ASP A 134 -6.10 17.26 -0.33
N GLU A 135 -5.45 17.54 -1.45
CA GLU A 135 -6.17 17.97 -2.65
C GLU A 135 -7.04 16.85 -3.24
N PHE A 136 -6.52 15.62 -3.27
CA PHE A 136 -7.27 14.50 -3.82
C PHE A 136 -8.49 14.16 -2.95
N GLN A 137 -8.33 14.12 -1.64
CA GLN A 137 -9.45 13.89 -0.70
C GLN A 137 -10.46 15.03 -0.74
N LYS A 138 -10.02 16.29 -0.86
CA LYS A 138 -10.90 17.44 -1.08
C LYS A 138 -11.80 17.27 -2.31
N ASN A 139 -11.30 16.61 -3.36
CA ASN A 139 -12.02 16.32 -4.59
C ASN A 139 -12.71 14.94 -4.58
N GLY A 140 -12.79 14.28 -3.43
CA GLY A 140 -13.46 12.99 -3.23
C GLY A 140 -12.67 11.77 -3.72
N GLY A 141 -11.40 11.94 -4.11
CA GLY A 141 -10.52 10.83 -4.51
C GLY A 141 -9.60 10.38 -3.39
N SER A 142 -8.96 9.23 -3.53
CA SER A 142 -7.99 8.69 -2.56
C SER A 142 -8.52 8.64 -1.11
N MET A 143 -9.82 8.42 -0.92
CA MET A 143 -10.43 8.36 0.41
C MET A 143 -9.93 7.17 1.23
N VAL A 144 -9.55 6.08 0.58
CA VAL A 144 -8.89 4.93 1.21
C VAL A 144 -7.61 4.65 0.43
N MET A 145 -6.48 4.73 1.10
CA MET A 145 -5.16 4.51 0.53
C MET A 145 -4.55 3.25 1.13
N LEU A 146 -3.92 2.41 0.30
CA LEU A 146 -3.25 1.17 0.71
C LEU A 146 -1.79 1.22 0.25
N ALA A 147 -0.83 1.11 1.19
CA ALA A 147 0.60 1.16 0.87
C ALA A 147 1.45 0.61 2.02
N LYS A 148 2.75 0.96 2.08
CA LYS A 148 3.64 0.66 3.21
C LYS A 148 4.37 1.91 3.71
N GLY A 149 4.84 1.85 4.95
CA GLY A 149 5.62 2.90 5.60
C GLY A 149 4.75 3.95 6.29
N ASN A 150 5.40 4.84 7.03
CA ASN A 150 4.73 5.96 7.68
C ASN A 150 4.39 7.07 6.68
N ARG A 151 3.53 7.97 7.12
CA ARG A 151 3.10 9.16 6.36
C ARG A 151 3.50 10.42 7.11
N TYR A 152 3.54 11.55 6.41
CA TYR A 152 3.71 12.84 7.04
C TYR A 152 2.41 13.31 7.73
N LYS A 153 2.54 14.27 8.65
CA LYS A 153 1.44 14.80 9.46
C LYS A 153 0.26 15.29 8.61
N GLU A 154 0.53 15.87 7.46
CA GLU A 154 -0.48 16.42 6.54
C GLU A 154 -1.47 15.36 6.06
N VAL A 155 -1.04 14.10 5.92
CA VAL A 155 -1.92 13.01 5.52
C VAL A 155 -2.90 12.65 6.64
N LYS A 156 -2.42 12.61 7.89
CA LYS A 156 -3.28 12.39 9.06
C LYS A 156 -4.33 13.50 9.18
N GLU A 157 -3.91 14.75 9.02
CA GLU A 157 -4.80 15.91 9.04
C GLU A 157 -5.84 15.87 7.91
N ALA A 158 -5.44 15.46 6.70
CA ALA A 158 -6.36 15.27 5.58
C ALA A 158 -7.37 14.14 5.86
N CYS A 159 -6.91 12.99 6.35
CA CYS A 159 -7.79 11.88 6.73
C CYS A 159 -8.83 12.31 7.79
N GLN A 160 -8.41 13.04 8.81
CA GLN A 160 -9.31 13.57 9.82
C GLN A 160 -10.30 14.59 9.24
N LYS A 161 -9.84 15.46 8.36
CA LYS A 161 -10.65 16.55 7.77
C LYS A 161 -11.70 16.04 6.79
N TYR A 162 -11.36 15.04 5.99
CA TYR A 162 -12.20 14.55 4.90
C TYR A 162 -12.82 13.17 5.15
N GLY A 163 -12.49 12.53 6.27
CA GLY A 163 -12.99 11.19 6.61
C GLY A 163 -12.26 10.07 5.88
N GLY A 164 -10.99 10.28 5.53
CA GLY A 164 -10.19 9.30 4.80
C GLY A 164 -9.48 8.28 5.70
N PHE A 165 -8.88 7.26 5.07
CA PHE A 165 -8.12 6.21 5.75
C PHE A 165 -6.81 5.90 5.04
N TYR A 166 -5.78 5.60 5.81
CA TYR A 166 -4.57 4.95 5.32
C TYR A 166 -4.47 3.54 5.88
N LEU A 167 -4.41 2.57 4.98
CA LEU A 167 -4.26 1.16 5.28
C LEU A 167 -2.82 0.73 4.97
N GLY A 168 -2.25 -0.06 5.86
CA GLY A 168 -0.92 -0.64 5.67
C GLY A 168 -1.00 -2.04 5.06
N SER A 169 -0.05 -2.34 4.18
CA SER A 169 0.20 -3.70 3.69
C SER A 169 1.69 -4.04 3.79
N ILE A 170 2.00 -5.33 3.87
CA ILE A 170 3.36 -5.81 4.07
C ILE A 170 4.08 -5.92 2.73
N GLY A 171 5.27 -5.28 2.60
CA GLY A 171 6.03 -5.25 1.35
C GLY A 171 6.80 -6.53 1.04
N GLY A 172 7.22 -7.28 2.07
CA GLY A 172 8.03 -8.50 1.91
C GLY A 172 7.38 -9.58 1.04
N PRO A 173 6.11 -9.95 1.23
CA PRO A 173 5.45 -11.04 0.52
C PRO A 173 4.86 -10.63 -0.84
N ALA A 174 5.45 -9.67 -1.56
CA ALA A 174 4.90 -9.16 -2.83
C ALA A 174 4.60 -10.24 -3.89
N ALA A 175 5.42 -11.30 -3.96
CA ALA A 175 5.18 -12.42 -4.86
C ALA A 175 4.01 -13.30 -4.39
N ILE A 176 3.88 -13.49 -3.08
CA ILE A 176 2.77 -14.24 -2.48
C ILE A 176 1.47 -13.47 -2.68
N LEU A 177 1.44 -12.17 -2.40
CA LEU A 177 0.27 -11.32 -2.62
C LEU A 177 -0.22 -11.38 -4.07
N ALA A 178 0.72 -11.32 -5.04
CA ALA A 178 0.40 -11.43 -6.45
C ALA A 178 -0.22 -12.78 -6.81
N LYS A 179 0.32 -13.88 -6.25
CA LYS A 179 -0.10 -15.24 -6.57
C LYS A 179 -1.42 -15.63 -5.89
N GLU A 180 -1.60 -15.23 -4.64
CA GLU A 180 -2.68 -15.76 -3.79
C GLU A 180 -3.85 -14.78 -3.64
N ASN A 181 -3.59 -13.47 -3.76
CA ASN A 181 -4.58 -12.46 -3.46
C ASN A 181 -5.02 -11.61 -4.66
N ILE A 182 -4.28 -11.61 -5.79
CA ILE A 182 -4.64 -10.84 -6.98
C ILE A 182 -5.21 -11.78 -8.04
N LEU A 183 -6.48 -11.59 -8.38
CA LEU A 183 -7.22 -12.44 -9.30
C LEU A 183 -7.15 -11.95 -10.75
N SER A 184 -7.12 -10.63 -10.96
CA SER A 184 -7.05 -10.02 -12.28
C SER A 184 -6.38 -8.67 -12.23
N VAL A 185 -5.81 -8.26 -13.37
CA VAL A 185 -5.16 -6.96 -13.56
C VAL A 185 -5.53 -6.45 -14.94
N GLU A 186 -6.08 -5.23 -15.03
CA GLU A 186 -6.35 -4.53 -16.29
C GLU A 186 -5.81 -3.10 -16.23
N ILE A 187 -5.35 -2.55 -17.34
CA ILE A 187 -4.96 -1.14 -17.46
C ILE A 187 -6.23 -0.33 -17.71
N VAL A 188 -6.40 0.78 -16.99
CA VAL A 188 -7.58 1.65 -17.11
C VAL A 188 -7.24 3.07 -17.56
N ASP A 189 -5.99 3.52 -17.34
CA ASP A 189 -5.54 4.84 -17.77
C ASP A 189 -4.01 4.90 -17.87
N PHE A 190 -3.48 5.85 -18.65
CA PHE A 190 -2.05 6.15 -18.82
C PHE A 190 -1.21 4.92 -19.19
N GLU A 191 -1.67 4.13 -20.16
CA GLU A 191 -1.00 2.89 -20.60
C GLU A 191 0.46 3.13 -21.01
N GLU A 192 0.75 4.29 -21.58
CA GLU A 192 2.09 4.70 -22.00
C GLU A 192 3.10 4.79 -20.85
N LEU A 193 2.64 4.89 -19.61
CA LEU A 193 3.50 4.94 -18.43
C LEU A 193 4.02 3.57 -18.00
N GLY A 194 3.65 2.49 -18.67
CA GLY A 194 4.15 1.14 -18.38
C GLY A 194 3.84 0.70 -16.95
N MET A 195 4.87 0.53 -16.09
CA MET A 195 4.68 0.16 -14.67
C MET A 195 3.94 1.22 -13.84
N GLU A 196 3.93 2.47 -14.29
CA GLU A 196 3.24 3.59 -13.64
C GLU A 196 1.81 3.81 -14.17
N ALA A 197 1.38 3.02 -15.18
CA ALA A 197 0.02 3.07 -15.67
C ALA A 197 -0.99 2.81 -14.54
N VAL A 198 -2.15 3.46 -14.61
CA VAL A 198 -3.24 3.19 -13.69
C VAL A 198 -3.85 1.83 -14.02
N ARG A 199 -3.96 0.98 -13.02
CA ARG A 199 -4.56 -0.36 -13.18
C ARG A 199 -5.73 -0.53 -12.23
N LYS A 200 -6.66 -1.36 -12.66
CA LYS A 200 -7.71 -1.91 -11.83
C LYS A 200 -7.37 -3.37 -11.55
N ILE A 201 -7.39 -3.74 -10.29
CA ILE A 201 -7.15 -5.13 -9.88
C ILE A 201 -8.32 -5.64 -9.06
N THR A 202 -8.62 -6.93 -9.24
CA THR A 202 -9.56 -7.65 -8.37
C THR A 202 -8.76 -8.46 -7.36
N ILE A 203 -9.09 -8.31 -6.09
CA ILE A 203 -8.40 -8.98 -4.99
C ILE A 203 -9.34 -9.85 -4.17
N LYS A 204 -8.76 -10.86 -3.53
CA LYS A 204 -9.42 -11.74 -2.58
C LYS A 204 -8.53 -11.96 -1.35
N ASP A 205 -9.14 -11.88 -0.16
CA ASP A 205 -8.49 -12.11 1.13
C ASP A 205 -7.19 -11.31 1.31
N PHE A 206 -7.10 -10.13 0.70
CA PHE A 206 -5.88 -9.33 0.70
C PHE A 206 -5.61 -8.75 2.10
N PRO A 207 -4.46 -9.07 2.73
CA PRO A 207 -4.18 -8.67 4.09
C PRO A 207 -3.79 -7.19 4.18
N ALA A 208 -4.46 -6.47 5.08
CA ALA A 208 -4.16 -5.08 5.40
C ALA A 208 -4.44 -4.81 6.89
N PHE A 209 -4.12 -3.60 7.34
CA PHE A 209 -4.49 -3.11 8.67
C PHE A 209 -4.64 -1.60 8.66
N ILE A 210 -5.45 -1.06 9.57
CA ILE A 210 -5.67 0.38 9.67
C ILE A 210 -4.43 1.03 10.31
N ILE A 211 -3.80 1.95 9.58
CA ILE A 211 -2.64 2.75 10.05
C ILE A 211 -3.11 4.12 10.55
N THR A 212 -3.82 4.87 9.68
CA THR A 212 -4.35 6.19 10.00
C THR A 212 -5.85 6.16 9.76
N ASP A 213 -6.63 6.67 10.71
CA ASP A 213 -8.08 6.68 10.66
C ASP A 213 -8.67 8.09 10.43
N ASP A 214 -10.00 8.12 10.24
CA ASP A 214 -10.80 9.33 10.08
C ASP A 214 -10.93 10.21 11.33
N LYS A 215 -10.39 9.75 12.46
CA LYS A 215 -10.40 10.46 13.75
C LYS A 215 -9.07 11.14 14.06
N GLY A 216 -8.08 10.95 13.16
CA GLY A 216 -6.73 11.49 13.32
C GLY A 216 -5.85 10.66 14.25
N ASN A 217 -6.13 9.38 14.41
CA ASN A 217 -5.19 8.45 15.05
C ASN A 217 -4.20 7.90 14.02
N ASP A 218 -2.93 7.77 14.42
CA ASP A 218 -1.89 7.21 13.58
C ASP A 218 -1.06 6.18 14.35
N PHE A 219 -0.79 5.04 13.69
CA PHE A 219 -0.04 3.93 14.26
C PHE A 219 1.39 4.33 14.66
N PHE A 220 2.03 5.17 13.84
CA PHE A 220 3.45 5.51 14.01
C PHE A 220 3.69 6.62 15.03
N GLU A 221 2.66 7.35 15.49
CA GLU A 221 2.82 8.39 16.52
C GLU A 221 3.17 7.85 17.90
N ASN A 222 2.94 6.56 18.14
CA ASN A 222 3.15 5.91 19.44
C ASN A 222 4.24 4.83 19.38
N LEU A 223 5.13 4.89 18.40
CA LEU A 223 6.34 4.10 18.27
C LEU A 223 7.56 4.98 18.55
#